data_479596845d29c5925ce6a959199a2304
#
_entry.id   479596845d29c5925ce6a959199a2304
#
_cell.length_a   1.000
_cell.length_b   1.000
_cell.length_c   1.000
_cell.angle_alpha   90.00
_cell.angle_beta   90.00
_cell.angle_gamma   90.00
#
_symmetry.space_group_name_H-M   'P 1'
#
loop_
_entity.id
_entity.type
_entity.pdbx_description
1 polymer ?
#
loop_
_entity_poly.entity_id
_entity_poly.type
_entity_poly.pdbx_seq_one_letter_code
_entity_poly.pdbx_strand_id
1 'polypeptide(L)'
;EKAFAELEQIYIQRSHIGNYSFMPQTTDFGDEAFAEIAQAGMDFETWASVELSFFDDALVEADEEVLERLGQLPHLTFAIRQAKIKKAHYLGADVEKTLTNLGEVFYGPQDIYTKMRAGDFEMADFEVDGKVYKNSFVTYENFYQNHENAEVREKAFRSFSEGLRKHQ
;
A
#
# COMPACT_ATOMS: atom_id res chain seq x y z
N GLU A 1 -20.03 16.27 14.42
CA GLU A 1 -19.33 15.37 15.36
C GLU A 1 -19.82 13.94 15.25
N LYS A 2 -21.14 13.69 15.39
CA LYS A 2 -21.71 12.34 15.37
C LYS A 2 -21.41 11.60 14.05
N ALA A 3 -21.68 12.23 12.91
CA ALA A 3 -21.40 11.65 11.60
C ALA A 3 -19.92 11.31 11.40
N PHE A 4 -19.01 12.13 11.92
CA PHE A 4 -17.58 11.87 11.87
C PHE A 4 -17.19 10.64 12.70
N ALA A 5 -17.74 10.51 13.90
CA ALA A 5 -17.48 9.33 14.75
C ALA A 5 -18.04 8.03 14.14
N GLU A 6 -19.19 8.10 13.46
CA GLU A 6 -19.75 6.97 12.72
C GLU A 6 -18.86 6.59 11.53
N LEU A 7 -18.38 7.57 10.76
CA LEU A 7 -17.45 7.37 9.64
C LEU A 7 -16.13 6.75 10.10
N GLU A 8 -15.59 7.21 11.23
CA GLU A 8 -14.35 6.65 11.80
C GLU A 8 -14.51 5.15 12.13
N GLN A 9 -15.67 4.75 12.69
CA GLN A 9 -15.96 3.33 12.92
C GLN A 9 -16.05 2.52 11.60
N ILE A 10 -16.62 3.09 10.55
CA ILE A 10 -16.67 2.48 9.23
C ILE A 10 -15.24 2.29 8.68
N TYR A 11 -14.38 3.29 8.78
CA TYR A 11 -12.98 3.19 8.34
C TYR A 11 -12.18 2.13 9.12
N ILE A 12 -12.42 1.98 10.43
CA ILE A 12 -11.79 0.92 11.23
C ILE A 12 -12.22 -0.46 10.70
N GLN A 13 -13.53 -0.68 10.49
CA GLN A 13 -14.03 -1.95 9.97
C GLN A 13 -13.51 -2.25 8.56
N ARG A 14 -13.49 -1.24 7.69
CA ARG A 14 -12.91 -1.32 6.35
C ARG A 14 -11.44 -1.74 6.40
N SER A 15 -10.64 -1.10 7.25
CA SER A 15 -9.23 -1.46 7.45
C SER A 15 -9.06 -2.92 7.92
N HIS A 16 -9.95 -3.42 8.77
CA HIS A 16 -9.94 -4.82 9.16
C HIS A 16 -10.23 -5.74 7.98
N ILE A 17 -11.25 -5.47 7.17
CA ILE A 17 -11.58 -6.26 5.98
C ILE A 17 -10.39 -6.29 5.02
N GLY A 18 -9.81 -5.14 4.68
CA GLY A 18 -8.65 -5.04 3.80
C GLY A 18 -7.45 -5.85 4.31
N ASN A 19 -7.13 -5.73 5.60
CA ASN A 19 -6.02 -6.49 6.18
C ASN A 19 -6.29 -8.01 6.19
N TYR A 20 -7.48 -8.43 6.62
CA TYR A 20 -7.82 -9.86 6.69
C TYR A 20 -7.93 -10.52 5.32
N SER A 21 -8.32 -9.78 4.29
CA SER A 21 -8.33 -10.30 2.91
C SER A 21 -6.94 -10.43 2.31
N PHE A 22 -6.01 -9.52 2.65
CA PHE A 22 -4.66 -9.51 2.08
C PHE A 22 -3.66 -10.42 2.83
N MET A 23 -3.75 -10.51 4.16
CA MET A 23 -2.77 -11.23 4.98
C MET A 23 -2.57 -12.71 4.59
N PRO A 24 -3.60 -13.50 4.27
CA PRO A 24 -3.40 -14.89 3.84
C PRO A 24 -2.52 -14.99 2.59
N GLN A 25 -2.71 -14.12 1.60
CA GLN A 25 -1.92 -14.11 0.38
C GLN A 25 -0.43 -13.87 0.66
N THR A 26 -0.07 -13.13 1.69
CA THR A 26 1.34 -12.91 2.06
C THR A 26 2.05 -14.15 2.59
N THR A 27 1.30 -15.18 2.99
CA THR A 27 1.87 -16.46 3.44
C THR A 27 2.15 -17.42 2.28
N ASP A 28 1.35 -17.36 1.23
CA ASP A 28 1.54 -18.11 -0.01
C ASP A 28 0.92 -17.36 -1.19
N PHE A 29 1.75 -16.73 -2.03
CA PHE A 29 1.31 -16.03 -3.24
C PHE A 29 0.88 -16.97 -4.37
N GLY A 30 1.20 -18.26 -4.27
CA GLY A 30 0.80 -19.29 -5.23
C GLY A 30 -0.57 -19.91 -4.94
N ASP A 31 -1.16 -19.66 -3.78
CA ASP A 31 -2.48 -20.18 -3.42
C ASP A 31 -3.60 -19.39 -4.10
N GLU A 32 -4.34 -20.05 -4.99
CA GLU A 32 -5.43 -19.44 -5.76
C GLU A 32 -6.57 -18.94 -4.86
N ALA A 33 -6.90 -19.67 -3.78
CA ALA A 33 -7.97 -19.25 -2.85
C ALA A 33 -7.58 -17.98 -2.09
N PHE A 34 -6.32 -17.82 -1.72
CA PHE A 34 -5.82 -16.59 -1.09
C PHE A 34 -5.80 -15.43 -2.08
N ALA A 35 -5.48 -15.68 -3.34
CA ALA A 35 -5.54 -14.67 -4.39
C ALA A 35 -6.98 -14.18 -4.64
N GLU A 36 -7.97 -15.08 -4.66
CA GLU A 36 -9.39 -14.73 -4.80
C GLU A 36 -9.89 -13.87 -3.62
N ILE A 37 -9.53 -14.24 -2.38
CA ILE A 37 -9.89 -13.47 -1.18
C ILE A 37 -9.25 -12.07 -1.23
N ALA A 38 -7.99 -11.96 -1.62
CA ALA A 38 -7.30 -10.69 -1.74
C ALA A 38 -7.93 -9.80 -2.83
N GLN A 39 -8.31 -10.38 -3.99
CA GLN A 39 -9.00 -9.66 -5.05
C GLN A 39 -10.36 -9.14 -4.58
N ALA A 40 -11.17 -9.98 -3.92
CA ALA A 40 -12.44 -9.54 -3.35
C ALA A 40 -12.28 -8.41 -2.33
N GLY A 41 -11.19 -8.41 -1.55
CA GLY A 41 -10.83 -7.33 -0.66
C GLY A 41 -10.52 -6.03 -1.39
N MET A 42 -9.77 -6.08 -2.50
CA MET A 42 -9.46 -4.92 -3.33
C MET A 42 -10.72 -4.34 -4.01
N ASP A 43 -11.59 -5.19 -4.52
CA ASP A 43 -12.88 -4.78 -5.11
C ASP A 43 -13.74 -4.05 -4.07
N PHE A 44 -13.82 -4.61 -2.86
CA PHE A 44 -14.51 -3.96 -1.74
C PHE A 44 -13.90 -2.61 -1.37
N GLU A 45 -12.56 -2.52 -1.32
CA GLU A 45 -11.86 -1.27 -1.02
C GLU A 45 -12.13 -0.19 -2.07
N THR A 46 -12.14 -0.56 -3.35
CA THR A 46 -12.48 0.34 -4.46
C THR A 46 -13.91 0.84 -4.35
N TRP A 47 -14.86 -0.09 -4.17
CA TRP A 47 -16.26 0.26 -3.96
C TRP A 47 -16.45 1.18 -2.74
N ALA A 48 -15.91 0.82 -1.58
CA ALA A 48 -16.04 1.60 -0.35
C ALA A 48 -15.40 2.99 -0.48
N SER A 49 -14.30 3.13 -1.21
CA SER A 49 -13.68 4.42 -1.48
C SER A 49 -14.58 5.34 -2.29
N VAL A 50 -15.27 4.79 -3.29
CA VAL A 50 -16.22 5.56 -4.11
C VAL A 50 -17.45 5.95 -3.29
N GLU A 51 -18.05 5.00 -2.56
CA GLU A 51 -19.26 5.26 -1.77
C GLU A 51 -19.05 6.23 -0.60
N LEU A 52 -17.86 6.26 -0.02
CA LEU A 52 -17.52 7.11 1.11
C LEU A 52 -16.88 8.46 0.70
N SER A 53 -16.61 8.68 -0.60
CA SER A 53 -15.99 9.92 -1.08
C SER A 53 -16.81 11.17 -0.78
N PHE A 54 -18.14 11.04 -0.68
CA PHE A 54 -19.05 12.16 -0.43
C PHE A 54 -18.68 13.00 0.79
N PHE A 55 -18.09 12.36 1.81
CA PHE A 55 -17.70 13.05 3.04
C PHE A 55 -16.47 13.95 2.81
N ASP A 56 -15.48 13.43 2.13
CA ASP A 56 -14.30 14.19 1.74
C ASP A 56 -14.66 15.32 0.77
N ASP A 57 -15.52 15.03 -0.20
CA ASP A 57 -16.01 16.01 -1.17
C ASP A 57 -16.75 17.14 -0.47
N ALA A 58 -17.63 16.83 0.49
CA ALA A 58 -18.34 17.83 1.28
C ALA A 58 -17.38 18.72 2.11
N LEU A 59 -16.29 18.16 2.64
CA LEU A 59 -15.28 18.95 3.36
C LEU A 59 -14.47 19.84 2.41
N VAL A 60 -14.11 19.33 1.24
CA VAL A 60 -13.34 20.08 0.23
C VAL A 60 -14.17 21.22 -0.36
N GLU A 61 -15.47 21.01 -0.56
CA GLU A 61 -16.40 22.02 -1.09
C GLU A 61 -16.88 23.03 -0.02
N ALA A 62 -16.71 22.71 1.26
CA ALA A 62 -17.16 23.59 2.36
C ALA A 62 -16.49 24.96 2.34
N ASP A 63 -17.23 25.97 2.79
CA ASP A 63 -16.70 27.34 2.97
C ASP A 63 -15.58 27.38 4.01
N GLU A 64 -14.62 28.29 3.81
CA GLU A 64 -13.47 28.45 4.70
C GLU A 64 -13.87 28.71 6.15
N GLU A 65 -14.93 29.51 6.38
CA GLU A 65 -15.46 29.79 7.72
C GLU A 65 -15.93 28.48 8.41
N VAL A 66 -16.56 27.58 7.66
CA VAL A 66 -17.00 26.27 8.19
C VAL A 66 -15.80 25.41 8.54
N LEU A 67 -14.80 25.35 7.66
CA LEU A 67 -13.58 24.60 7.90
C LEU A 67 -12.79 25.12 9.09
N GLU A 68 -12.71 26.44 9.27
CA GLU A 68 -12.07 27.04 10.43
C GLU A 68 -12.78 26.67 11.74
N ARG A 69 -14.10 26.73 11.78
CA ARG A 69 -14.89 26.34 12.97
C ARG A 69 -14.73 24.87 13.30
N LEU A 70 -14.78 24.01 12.29
CA LEU A 70 -14.57 22.55 12.48
C LEU A 70 -13.14 22.23 12.91
N GLY A 71 -12.16 22.95 12.39
CA GLY A 71 -10.74 22.78 12.73
C GLY A 71 -10.39 23.14 14.19
N GLN A 72 -11.27 23.85 14.90
CA GLN A 72 -11.12 24.11 16.33
C GLN A 72 -11.48 22.91 17.21
N LEU A 73 -12.16 21.90 16.64
CA LEU A 73 -12.48 20.67 17.35
C LEU A 73 -11.25 19.74 17.33
N PRO A 74 -10.66 19.37 18.46
CA PRO A 74 -9.38 18.66 18.50
C PRO A 74 -9.36 17.36 17.67
N HIS A 75 -10.45 16.61 17.68
CA HIS A 75 -10.59 15.35 16.93
C HIS A 75 -10.77 15.56 15.42
N LEU A 76 -11.11 16.76 14.94
CA LEU A 76 -11.26 17.08 13.51
C LEU A 76 -10.05 17.83 12.93
N THR A 77 -9.15 18.34 13.75
CA THR A 77 -8.03 19.19 13.32
C THR A 77 -7.23 18.56 12.18
N PHE A 78 -6.94 17.26 12.26
CA PHE A 78 -6.19 16.56 11.23
C PHE A 78 -7.00 16.43 9.92
N ALA A 79 -8.27 16.01 10.01
CA ALA A 79 -9.14 15.84 8.85
C ALA A 79 -9.35 17.17 8.11
N ILE A 80 -9.58 18.25 8.84
CA ILE A 80 -9.74 19.60 8.26
C ILE A 80 -8.45 20.10 7.61
N ARG A 81 -7.30 19.83 8.21
CA ARG A 81 -6.01 20.15 7.59
C ARG A 81 -5.83 19.41 6.26
N GLN A 82 -6.15 18.12 6.21
CA GLN A 82 -6.08 17.34 4.98
C GLN A 82 -7.06 17.86 3.92
N ALA A 83 -8.30 18.18 4.31
CA ALA A 83 -9.29 18.76 3.41
C ALA A 83 -8.82 20.09 2.79
N LYS A 84 -8.21 20.97 3.59
CA LYS A 84 -7.63 22.24 3.07
C LYS A 84 -6.49 22.00 2.07
N ILE A 85 -5.62 21.01 2.33
CA ILE A 85 -4.56 20.63 1.37
C ILE A 85 -5.19 20.07 0.09
N LYS A 86 -6.14 19.13 0.20
CA LYS A 86 -6.82 18.53 -0.94
C LYS A 86 -7.57 19.57 -1.78
N LYS A 87 -8.22 20.53 -1.14
CA LYS A 87 -8.99 21.60 -1.81
C LYS A 87 -8.18 22.35 -2.87
N ALA A 88 -6.88 22.55 -2.64
CA ALA A 88 -6.00 23.23 -3.60
C ALA A 88 -5.76 22.43 -4.89
N HIS A 89 -6.04 21.13 -4.89
CA HIS A 89 -5.79 20.20 -6.01
C HIS A 89 -7.07 19.51 -6.49
N TYR A 90 -8.21 19.80 -5.88
CA TYR A 90 -9.48 19.14 -6.16
C TYR A 90 -10.00 19.51 -7.55
N LEU A 91 -10.28 18.51 -8.36
CA LEU A 91 -10.70 18.66 -9.75
C LEU A 91 -12.23 18.51 -9.95
N GLY A 92 -12.95 18.29 -8.86
CA GLY A 92 -14.40 18.05 -8.85
C GLY A 92 -14.76 16.58 -8.69
N ALA A 93 -15.92 16.30 -8.09
CA ALA A 93 -16.34 14.96 -7.67
C ALA A 93 -16.34 13.92 -8.81
N ASP A 94 -16.79 14.30 -10.02
CA ASP A 94 -16.81 13.37 -11.16
C ASP A 94 -15.42 12.95 -11.62
N VAL A 95 -14.45 13.88 -11.60
CA VAL A 95 -13.06 13.60 -11.96
C VAL A 95 -12.41 12.72 -10.88
N GLU A 96 -12.59 13.06 -9.60
CA GLU A 96 -12.06 12.29 -8.49
C GLU A 96 -12.61 10.85 -8.48
N LYS A 97 -13.90 10.69 -8.72
CA LYS A 97 -14.54 9.38 -8.87
C LYS A 97 -13.96 8.58 -10.03
N THR A 98 -13.72 9.22 -11.16
CA THR A 98 -13.11 8.57 -12.33
C THR A 98 -11.68 8.13 -12.03
N LEU A 99 -10.88 8.98 -11.37
CA LEU A 99 -9.52 8.65 -10.98
C LEU A 99 -9.49 7.50 -9.95
N THR A 100 -10.43 7.48 -9.01
CA THR A 100 -10.57 6.38 -8.03
C THR A 100 -10.87 5.04 -8.73
N ASN A 101 -11.77 5.04 -9.71
CA ASN A 101 -12.09 3.83 -10.48
C ASN A 101 -10.92 3.35 -11.37
N LEU A 102 -10.00 4.24 -11.74
CA LEU A 102 -8.78 3.89 -12.45
C LEU A 102 -7.63 3.44 -11.52
N GLY A 103 -7.87 3.40 -10.22
CA GLY A 103 -6.87 3.05 -9.21
C GLY A 103 -6.15 1.75 -9.51
N GLU A 104 -6.87 0.69 -9.88
CA GLU A 104 -6.28 -0.61 -10.23
C GLU A 104 -5.28 -0.52 -11.39
N VAL A 105 -5.58 0.31 -12.41
CA VAL A 105 -4.68 0.53 -13.54
C VAL A 105 -3.40 1.25 -13.08
N PHE A 106 -3.52 2.22 -12.19
CA PHE A 106 -2.37 2.98 -11.68
C PHE A 106 -1.50 2.14 -10.72
N TYR A 107 -2.11 1.26 -9.94
CA TYR A 107 -1.40 0.38 -9.01
C TYR A 107 -0.93 -0.94 -9.65
N GLY A 108 -1.39 -1.27 -10.85
CA GLY A 108 -1.02 -2.51 -11.55
C GLY A 108 0.49 -2.79 -11.62
N PRO A 109 1.34 -1.82 -12.02
CA PRO A 109 2.79 -2.02 -12.02
C PRO A 109 3.37 -2.33 -10.63
N GLN A 110 2.85 -1.70 -9.58
CA GLN A 110 3.26 -1.95 -8.20
C GLN A 110 2.82 -3.35 -7.73
N ASP A 111 1.63 -3.78 -8.11
CA ASP A 111 1.11 -5.11 -7.78
C ASP A 111 1.94 -6.21 -8.46
N ILE A 112 2.25 -6.05 -9.75
CA ILE A 112 3.14 -6.96 -10.50
C ILE A 112 4.50 -7.05 -9.81
N TYR A 113 5.10 -5.92 -9.45
CA TYR A 113 6.38 -5.88 -8.74
C TYR A 113 6.31 -6.61 -7.40
N THR A 114 5.24 -6.40 -6.63
CA THR A 114 5.06 -7.03 -5.31
C THR A 114 4.93 -8.54 -5.42
N LYS A 115 4.13 -9.03 -6.37
CA LYS A 115 3.94 -10.46 -6.63
C LYS A 115 5.23 -11.12 -7.12
N MET A 116 5.92 -10.50 -8.07
CA MET A 116 7.23 -10.97 -8.54
C MET A 116 8.23 -11.07 -7.38
N ARG A 117 8.34 -10.02 -6.57
CA ARG A 117 9.27 -9.97 -5.44
C ARG A 117 9.01 -11.05 -4.40
N ALA A 118 7.75 -11.36 -4.14
CA ALA A 118 7.34 -12.29 -3.08
C ALA A 118 7.31 -13.75 -3.55
N GLY A 119 6.93 -14.00 -4.81
CA GLY A 119 6.72 -15.36 -5.33
C GLY A 119 7.81 -15.85 -6.27
N ASP A 120 8.23 -15.02 -7.23
CA ASP A 120 9.05 -15.48 -8.36
C ASP A 120 10.54 -15.07 -8.24
N PHE A 121 10.87 -14.21 -7.29
CA PHE A 121 12.22 -13.67 -7.18
C PHE A 121 13.18 -14.62 -6.48
N GLU A 122 13.86 -15.42 -7.29
CA GLU A 122 14.87 -16.36 -6.81
C GLU A 122 16.27 -15.75 -6.79
N MET A 123 16.93 -15.84 -5.66
CA MET A 123 18.33 -15.48 -5.47
C MET A 123 19.17 -16.73 -5.20
N ALA A 124 20.32 -16.84 -5.84
CA ALA A 124 21.26 -17.89 -5.55
C ALA A 124 21.92 -17.70 -4.16
N ASP A 125 22.07 -18.79 -3.42
CA ASP A 125 22.96 -18.82 -2.25
C ASP A 125 24.39 -18.56 -2.68
N PHE A 126 25.21 -18.04 -1.77
CA PHE A 126 26.61 -17.76 -2.04
C PHE A 126 27.50 -18.16 -0.85
N GLU A 127 28.79 -18.32 -1.10
CA GLU A 127 29.76 -18.74 -0.09
C GLU A 127 30.86 -17.67 0.08
N VAL A 128 31.21 -17.39 1.35
CA VAL A 128 32.33 -16.53 1.74
C VAL A 128 33.08 -17.23 2.87
N ASP A 129 34.39 -17.38 2.75
CA ASP A 129 35.28 -18.01 3.75
C ASP A 129 34.81 -19.39 4.22
N GLY A 130 34.25 -20.22 3.29
CA GLY A 130 33.75 -21.56 3.61
C GLY A 130 32.38 -21.58 4.30
N LYS A 131 31.75 -20.44 4.49
CA LYS A 131 30.40 -20.28 5.05
C LYS A 131 29.37 -20.02 3.94
N VAL A 132 28.34 -20.85 3.89
CA VAL A 132 27.21 -20.65 2.96
C VAL A 132 26.23 -19.65 3.54
N TYR A 133 25.86 -18.67 2.73
CA TYR A 133 24.86 -17.64 3.02
C TYR A 133 23.60 -17.92 2.19
N LYS A 134 22.51 -18.24 2.91
CA LYS A 134 21.19 -18.36 2.29
C LYS A 134 20.69 -17.00 1.88
N ASN A 135 20.34 -16.84 0.59
CA ASN A 135 19.94 -15.55 0.08
C ASN A 135 18.45 -15.52 -0.30
N SER A 136 17.84 -14.41 -0.01
CA SER A 136 16.47 -14.06 -0.41
C SER A 136 16.36 -12.53 -0.44
N PHE A 137 15.30 -12.01 -1.03
CA PHE A 137 15.04 -10.56 -1.02
C PHE A 137 15.10 -9.97 0.40
N VAL A 138 14.43 -10.64 1.34
CA VAL A 138 14.37 -10.22 2.75
C VAL A 138 15.74 -10.28 3.42
N THR A 139 16.52 -11.34 3.23
CA THR A 139 17.85 -11.46 3.82
C THR A 139 18.83 -10.49 3.21
N TYR A 140 18.73 -10.21 1.91
CA TYR A 140 19.52 -9.18 1.25
C TYR A 140 19.25 -7.81 1.84
N GLU A 141 17.99 -7.34 1.86
CA GLU A 141 17.65 -6.01 2.34
C GLU A 141 17.93 -5.80 3.83
N ASN A 142 17.62 -6.78 4.68
CA ASN A 142 17.73 -6.57 6.12
C ASN A 142 19.13 -6.85 6.68
N PHE A 143 19.93 -7.68 6.01
CA PHE A 143 21.20 -8.14 6.58
C PHE A 143 22.39 -7.94 5.65
N TYR A 144 22.32 -8.40 4.40
CA TYR A 144 23.54 -8.53 3.59
C TYR A 144 23.96 -7.23 2.91
N GLN A 145 23.04 -6.35 2.53
CA GLN A 145 23.39 -5.06 1.92
C GLN A 145 24.23 -4.18 2.86
N ASN A 146 24.12 -4.35 4.17
CA ASN A 146 24.82 -3.61 5.19
C ASN A 146 25.77 -4.48 6.02
N HIS A 147 26.11 -5.69 5.55
CA HIS A 147 26.99 -6.61 6.26
C HIS A 147 28.41 -6.03 6.43
N GLU A 148 29.06 -6.27 7.57
CA GLU A 148 30.39 -5.73 7.86
C GLU A 148 31.44 -6.21 6.83
N ASN A 149 31.42 -7.49 6.44
CA ASN A 149 32.30 -8.05 5.43
C ASN A 149 31.91 -7.57 4.02
N ALA A 150 32.84 -6.89 3.34
CA ALA A 150 32.63 -6.35 2.00
C ALA A 150 32.36 -7.45 0.94
N GLU A 151 32.99 -8.62 1.07
CA GLU A 151 32.79 -9.73 0.14
C GLU A 151 31.38 -10.32 0.24
N VAL A 152 30.80 -10.37 1.46
CA VAL A 152 29.40 -10.75 1.66
C VAL A 152 28.47 -9.77 0.95
N ARG A 153 28.71 -8.46 1.12
CA ARG A 153 27.90 -7.42 0.43
C ARG A 153 27.97 -7.56 -1.08
N GLU A 154 29.18 -7.75 -1.63
CA GLU A 154 29.39 -7.87 -3.07
C GLU A 154 28.67 -9.10 -3.65
N LYS A 155 28.88 -10.28 -3.05
CA LYS A 155 28.26 -11.52 -3.54
C LYS A 155 26.75 -11.49 -3.40
N ALA A 156 26.22 -10.95 -2.30
CA ALA A 156 24.80 -10.77 -2.12
C ALA A 156 24.20 -9.83 -3.17
N PHE A 157 24.86 -8.70 -3.49
CA PHE A 157 24.40 -7.77 -4.53
C PHE A 157 24.46 -8.39 -5.93
N ARG A 158 25.49 -9.20 -6.23
CA ARG A 158 25.56 -9.91 -7.51
C ARG A 158 24.40 -10.90 -7.67
N SER A 159 24.15 -11.70 -6.64
CA SER A 159 23.02 -12.64 -6.61
C SER A 159 21.67 -11.93 -6.77
N PHE A 160 21.47 -10.81 -6.09
CA PHE A 160 20.31 -9.93 -6.25
C PHE A 160 20.15 -9.43 -7.69
N SER A 161 21.25 -8.89 -8.26
CA SER A 161 21.23 -8.35 -9.62
C SER A 161 20.97 -9.41 -10.67
N GLU A 162 21.49 -10.62 -10.49
CA GLU A 162 21.25 -11.77 -11.39
C GLU A 162 19.81 -12.27 -11.29
N GLY A 163 19.22 -12.27 -10.06
CA GLY A 163 17.81 -12.55 -9.87
C GLY A 163 16.92 -11.59 -10.64
N LEU A 164 17.18 -10.27 -10.54
CA LEU A 164 16.43 -9.24 -11.27
C LEU A 164 16.50 -9.40 -12.80
N ARG A 165 17.65 -9.78 -13.33
CA ARG A 165 17.83 -9.94 -14.79
C ARG A 165 16.95 -11.02 -15.41
N LYS A 166 16.49 -11.99 -14.62
CA LYS A 166 15.57 -13.03 -15.11
C LYS A 166 14.16 -12.49 -15.43
N HIS A 167 13.85 -11.29 -14.95
CA HIS A 167 12.52 -10.66 -15.07
C HIS A 167 12.56 -9.37 -15.94
N GLN A 168 13.62 -9.17 -16.72
CA GLN A 168 13.75 -8.03 -17.66
C GLN A 168 13.20 -8.35 -19.05
#